data_2344cbff0a3eb82e8120cd7af9bba783
#
_entry.id   2344cbff0a3eb82e8120cd7af9bba783
#
_cell.length_a   1.000
_cell.length_b   1.000
_cell.length_c   1.000
_cell.angle_alpha   90.00
_cell.angle_beta   90.00
_cell.angle_gamma   90.00
#
_symmetry.space_group_name_H-M   'P 1'
#
loop_
_entity.id
_entity.type
_entity.pdbx_description
1 polymer ?
#
loop_
_entity_poly.entity_id
_entity_poly.type
_entity_poly.pdbx_seq_one_letter_code
_entity_poly.pdbx_strand_id
1 'polypeptide(L)'
;HSMAHKLGAFHHLPHGVANALMLEEVLRFNSAEAPVKMGTFPQYDHPKTLSRYAEVADSLGLAGTTDEEKLESLIAAVNALKARVGIKPTIRDYGIDEADFLARLDDMTEQAFDDQCTGANPRYPLMSEIKQMYLNAYYGGRHFEEPPMPTAADFEPAADPHDFKRTYRKAGK
;
A
#
# COMPACT_ATOMS: atom_id res chain seq x y z
N HIS A 1 3.05 8.86 1.41
CA HIS A 1 4.25 9.51 0.84
C HIS A 1 5.35 8.51 0.49
N SER A 2 5.68 7.58 1.37
CA SER A 2 6.74 6.57 1.13
C SER A 2 6.59 5.87 -0.22
N MET A 3 5.40 5.39 -0.51
CA MET A 3 5.08 4.71 -1.77
C MET A 3 5.14 5.67 -2.97
N ALA A 4 4.60 6.88 -2.82
CA ALA A 4 4.62 7.90 -3.87
C ALA A 4 6.04 8.36 -4.23
N HIS A 5 6.93 8.45 -3.25
CA HIS A 5 8.35 8.76 -3.47
C HIS A 5 9.01 7.75 -4.42
N LYS A 6 8.70 6.46 -4.27
CA LYS A 6 9.30 5.41 -5.10
C LYS A 6 8.71 5.41 -6.51
N LEU A 7 7.41 5.67 -6.66
CA LEU A 7 6.83 5.89 -8.00
C LEU A 7 7.49 7.07 -8.74
N GLY A 8 7.83 8.13 -8.02
CA GLY A 8 8.60 9.23 -8.58
C GLY A 8 10.03 8.84 -8.95
N ALA A 9 10.72 8.13 -8.05
CA ALA A 9 12.12 7.75 -8.23
C ALA A 9 12.33 6.72 -9.34
N PHE A 10 11.47 5.71 -9.43
CA PHE A 10 11.62 4.59 -10.37
C PHE A 10 10.92 4.81 -11.70
N HIS A 11 9.80 5.53 -11.71
CA HIS A 11 8.94 5.69 -12.88
C HIS A 11 8.69 7.14 -13.27
N HIS A 12 9.38 8.08 -12.65
CA HIS A 12 9.33 9.52 -12.96
C HIS A 12 7.94 10.16 -12.88
N LEU A 13 7.03 9.59 -12.09
CA LEU A 13 5.72 10.19 -11.88
C LEU A 13 5.85 11.47 -11.04
N PRO A 14 5.17 12.56 -11.43
CA PRO A 14 5.09 13.76 -10.60
C PRO A 14 4.55 13.44 -9.20
N HIS A 15 5.13 14.04 -8.17
CA HIS A 15 4.81 13.73 -6.78
C HIS A 15 3.31 13.78 -6.45
N GLY A 16 2.62 14.83 -6.93
CA GLY A 16 1.18 14.96 -6.71
C GLY A 16 0.35 13.86 -7.39
N VAL A 17 0.77 13.45 -8.60
CA VAL A 17 0.14 12.33 -9.34
C VAL A 17 0.35 11.02 -8.59
N ALA A 18 1.59 10.75 -8.17
CA ALA A 18 1.93 9.53 -7.43
C ALA A 18 1.14 9.41 -6.11
N ASN A 19 1.02 10.51 -5.35
CA ASN A 19 0.18 10.54 -4.16
C ASN A 19 -1.30 10.30 -4.49
N ALA A 20 -1.83 10.92 -5.52
CA ALA A 20 -3.22 10.75 -5.93
C ALA A 20 -3.54 9.30 -6.36
N LEU A 21 -2.60 8.63 -7.03
CA LEU A 21 -2.73 7.23 -7.44
C LEU A 21 -2.77 6.28 -6.23
N MET A 22 -1.98 6.56 -5.20
CA MET A 22 -1.92 5.73 -3.98
C MET A 22 -3.01 6.06 -2.96
N LEU A 23 -3.72 7.18 -3.11
CA LEU A 23 -4.59 7.71 -2.05
C LEU A 23 -5.71 6.74 -1.66
N GLU A 24 -6.40 6.12 -2.61
CA GLU A 24 -7.47 5.16 -2.33
C GLU A 24 -6.94 3.96 -1.52
N GLU A 25 -5.82 3.38 -1.96
CA GLU A 25 -5.21 2.24 -1.28
C GLU A 25 -4.83 2.58 0.16
N VAL A 26 -4.29 3.77 0.39
CA VAL A 26 -3.92 4.24 1.73
C VAL A 26 -5.14 4.50 2.61
N LEU A 27 -6.22 5.08 2.06
CA LEU A 27 -7.47 5.26 2.79
C LEU A 27 -8.03 3.91 3.25
N ARG A 28 -8.10 2.93 2.36
CA ARG A 28 -8.57 1.57 2.67
C ARG A 28 -7.66 0.87 3.69
N PHE A 29 -6.35 0.96 3.48
CA PHE A 29 -5.36 0.36 4.38
C PHE A 29 -5.46 0.91 5.80
N ASN A 30 -5.50 2.23 5.93
CA ASN A 30 -5.51 2.88 7.24
C ASN A 30 -6.84 2.74 7.99
N SER A 31 -7.95 2.55 7.28
CA SER A 31 -9.29 2.38 7.87
C SER A 31 -9.63 0.93 8.20
N ALA A 32 -8.88 -0.04 7.66
CA ALA A 32 -9.15 -1.44 7.93
C ALA A 32 -9.00 -1.74 9.43
N GLU A 33 -9.92 -2.55 9.94
CA GLU A 33 -9.82 -3.11 11.28
C GLU A 33 -8.64 -4.08 11.30
N ALA A 34 -7.50 -3.58 11.70
CA ALA A 34 -6.28 -4.36 11.70
C ALA A 34 -5.60 -4.26 13.05
N PRO A 35 -5.62 -5.35 13.74
CA PRO A 35 -5.16 -5.39 15.11
C PRO A 35 -3.66 -5.53 15.26
N VAL A 36 -2.87 -5.73 14.19
CA VAL A 36 -1.60 -6.43 14.34
C VAL A 36 -0.42 -5.53 14.65
N LYS A 37 -0.32 -4.35 14.05
CA LYS A 37 0.77 -3.42 14.34
C LYS A 37 0.34 -2.01 14.02
N MET A 38 0.21 -1.22 15.06
CA MET A 38 -0.08 0.20 14.98
C MET A 38 1.21 0.98 14.72
N GLY A 39 1.09 2.27 14.43
CA GLY A 39 2.24 3.13 14.26
C GLY A 39 3.16 3.18 15.48
N THR A 40 4.35 3.70 15.29
CA THR A 40 5.42 3.71 16.30
C THR A 40 5.14 4.71 17.45
N PHE A 41 4.25 5.67 17.22
CA PHE A 41 3.95 6.74 18.16
C PHE A 41 2.78 6.37 19.09
N PRO A 42 2.84 6.72 20.41
CA PRO A 42 1.80 6.39 21.38
C PRO A 42 0.39 6.89 21.02
N GLN A 43 0.27 7.98 20.26
CA GLN A 43 -1.03 8.51 19.81
C GLN A 43 -1.78 7.55 18.88
N TYR A 44 -1.12 6.54 18.37
CA TYR A 44 -1.72 5.52 17.48
C TYR A 44 -2.13 4.23 18.23
N ASP A 45 -1.96 4.18 19.55
CA ASP A 45 -2.35 3.03 20.38
C ASP A 45 -3.87 2.80 20.35
N HIS A 46 -4.65 3.85 20.04
CA HIS A 46 -6.10 3.81 19.90
C HIS A 46 -6.52 4.38 18.55
N PRO A 47 -6.41 3.61 17.47
CA PRO A 47 -6.67 4.10 16.12
C PRO A 47 -8.14 4.50 15.97
N LYS A 48 -8.35 5.69 15.44
CA LYS A 48 -9.65 6.27 15.11
C LYS A 48 -9.74 6.62 13.62
N THR A 49 -8.98 5.94 12.79
CA THR A 49 -8.81 6.34 11.39
C THR A 49 -10.11 6.26 10.63
N LEU A 50 -10.87 5.16 10.77
CA LEU A 50 -12.17 5.00 10.11
C LEU A 50 -13.13 6.10 10.54
N SER A 51 -13.30 6.33 11.85
CA SER A 51 -14.20 7.39 12.35
C SER A 51 -13.77 8.79 11.91
N ARG A 52 -12.45 9.05 11.81
CA ARG A 52 -11.93 10.33 11.29
C ARG A 52 -12.24 10.52 9.82
N TYR A 53 -12.16 9.47 9.01
CA TYR A 53 -12.56 9.56 7.59
C TYR A 53 -14.08 9.75 7.46
N ALA A 54 -14.87 9.12 8.33
CA ALA A 54 -16.32 9.36 8.41
C ALA A 54 -16.66 10.82 8.76
N GLU A 55 -15.95 11.42 9.73
CA GLU A 55 -16.09 12.85 10.06
C GLU A 55 -15.77 13.76 8.85
N VAL A 56 -14.76 13.40 8.04
CA VAL A 56 -14.46 14.14 6.81
C VAL A 56 -15.60 14.00 5.80
N ALA A 57 -16.15 12.80 5.62
CA ALA A 57 -17.29 12.58 4.74
C ALA A 57 -18.51 13.41 5.19
N ASP A 58 -18.81 13.44 6.48
CA ASP A 58 -19.89 14.27 7.06
C ASP A 58 -19.64 15.77 6.78
N SER A 59 -18.43 16.23 6.96
CA SER A 59 -18.04 17.64 6.71
C SER A 59 -18.21 18.04 5.24
N LEU A 60 -18.10 17.06 4.32
CA LEU A 60 -18.30 17.25 2.90
C LEU A 60 -19.76 17.03 2.48
N GLY A 61 -20.65 16.67 3.39
CA GLY A 61 -22.06 16.38 3.11
C GLY A 61 -22.27 15.12 2.28
N LEU A 62 -21.35 14.14 2.40
CA LEU A 62 -21.45 12.87 1.67
C LEU A 62 -22.43 11.92 2.37
N ALA A 63 -23.05 11.04 1.56
CA ALA A 63 -24.02 10.06 2.06
C ALA A 63 -23.32 8.91 2.82
N GLY A 64 -24.05 8.30 3.75
CA GLY A 64 -23.64 7.12 4.51
C GLY A 64 -24.25 7.14 5.92
N THR A 65 -24.60 5.97 6.42
CA THR A 65 -25.15 5.80 7.77
C THR A 65 -24.10 5.24 8.73
N THR A 66 -23.27 4.32 8.25
CA THR A 66 -22.16 3.77 9.01
C THR A 66 -20.84 4.43 8.61
N ASP A 67 -19.82 4.29 9.45
CA ASP A 67 -18.49 4.83 9.15
C ASP A 67 -17.88 4.19 7.88
N GLU A 68 -18.17 2.91 7.63
CA GLU A 68 -17.75 2.20 6.42
C GLU A 68 -18.44 2.74 5.17
N GLU A 69 -19.76 2.99 5.22
CA GLU A 69 -20.48 3.60 4.11
C GLU A 69 -19.98 5.01 3.81
N LYS A 70 -19.66 5.78 4.84
CA LYS A 70 -19.08 7.12 4.72
C LYS A 70 -17.68 7.07 4.12
N LEU A 71 -16.86 6.08 4.50
CA LEU A 71 -15.55 5.84 3.88
C LEU A 71 -15.70 5.57 2.37
N GLU A 72 -16.60 4.68 1.97
CA GLU A 72 -16.82 4.39 0.54
C GLU A 72 -17.30 5.63 -0.22
N SER A 73 -18.17 6.44 0.38
CA SER A 73 -18.61 7.71 -0.20
C SER A 73 -17.46 8.71 -0.33
N LEU A 74 -16.55 8.77 0.65
CA LEU A 74 -15.36 9.60 0.60
C LEU A 74 -14.42 9.16 -0.52
N ILE A 75 -14.17 7.86 -0.65
CA ILE A 75 -13.34 7.29 -1.72
C ILE A 75 -13.95 7.59 -3.10
N ALA A 76 -15.27 7.43 -3.24
CA ALA A 76 -15.97 7.78 -4.48
C ALA A 76 -15.82 9.26 -4.82
N ALA A 77 -15.94 10.16 -3.84
CA ALA A 77 -15.76 11.59 -4.02
C ALA A 77 -14.30 11.94 -4.42
N VAL A 78 -13.31 11.30 -3.79
CA VAL A 78 -11.90 11.45 -4.15
C VAL A 78 -11.64 11.00 -5.59
N ASN A 79 -12.17 9.85 -5.98
CA ASN A 79 -12.01 9.34 -7.36
C ASN A 79 -12.71 10.23 -8.40
N ALA A 80 -13.89 10.75 -8.08
CA ALA A 80 -14.57 11.73 -8.92
C ALA A 80 -13.76 13.02 -9.09
N LEU A 81 -13.15 13.51 -7.99
CA LEU A 81 -12.27 14.67 -8.04
C LEU A 81 -11.03 14.41 -8.88
N LYS A 82 -10.37 13.25 -8.68
CA LYS A 82 -9.22 12.83 -9.51
C LYS A 82 -9.56 12.87 -11.00
N ALA A 83 -10.68 12.28 -11.38
CA ALA A 83 -11.15 12.29 -12.78
C ALA A 83 -11.37 13.71 -13.31
N ARG A 84 -11.99 14.59 -12.52
CA ARG A 84 -12.24 16.00 -12.89
C ARG A 84 -10.97 16.81 -13.14
N VAL A 85 -9.90 16.53 -12.39
CA VAL A 85 -8.62 17.23 -12.53
C VAL A 85 -7.64 16.51 -13.47
N GLY A 86 -8.09 15.47 -14.17
CA GLY A 86 -7.31 14.76 -15.17
C GLY A 86 -6.29 13.75 -14.63
N ILE A 87 -6.42 13.33 -13.38
CA ILE A 87 -5.63 12.21 -12.85
C ILE A 87 -6.19 10.91 -13.44
N LYS A 88 -5.34 10.13 -14.08
CA LYS A 88 -5.72 8.84 -14.66
C LYS A 88 -5.98 7.81 -13.55
N PRO A 89 -6.82 6.78 -13.80
CA PRO A 89 -7.25 5.85 -12.77
C PRO A 89 -6.13 5.01 -12.17
N THR A 90 -5.16 4.57 -12.99
CA THR A 90 -4.16 3.58 -12.60
C THR A 90 -2.74 4.02 -12.94
N ILE A 91 -1.76 3.39 -12.29
CA ILE A 91 -0.34 3.59 -12.62
C ILE A 91 -0.06 3.17 -14.09
N ARG A 92 -0.68 2.08 -14.55
CA ARG A 92 -0.57 1.58 -15.91
C ARG A 92 -1.00 2.62 -16.97
N ASP A 93 -2.04 3.40 -16.69
CA ASP A 93 -2.56 4.41 -17.61
C ASP A 93 -1.56 5.53 -17.89
N TYR A 94 -0.52 5.69 -17.07
CA TYR A 94 0.58 6.62 -17.31
C TYR A 94 1.66 6.07 -18.26
N GLY A 95 1.44 4.89 -18.86
CA GLY A 95 2.34 4.30 -19.82
C GLY A 95 3.53 3.57 -19.21
N ILE A 96 3.45 3.25 -17.92
CA ILE A 96 4.46 2.44 -17.24
C ILE A 96 4.27 0.98 -17.67
N ASP A 97 5.30 0.43 -18.30
CA ASP A 97 5.32 -0.94 -18.79
C ASP A 97 5.19 -1.94 -17.63
N GLU A 98 4.39 -3.00 -17.83
CA GLU A 98 4.11 -3.99 -16.81
C GLU A 98 5.35 -4.77 -16.40
N ALA A 99 6.19 -5.17 -17.36
CA ALA A 99 7.39 -5.93 -17.07
C ALA A 99 8.41 -5.08 -16.30
N ASP A 100 8.57 -3.80 -16.65
CA ASP A 100 9.44 -2.87 -15.90
C ASP A 100 8.88 -2.61 -14.49
N PHE A 101 7.56 -2.41 -14.37
CA PHE A 101 6.92 -2.21 -13.06
C PHE A 101 7.13 -3.42 -12.14
N LEU A 102 6.85 -4.62 -12.63
CA LEU A 102 6.99 -5.86 -11.85
C LEU A 102 8.45 -6.15 -11.49
N ALA A 103 9.39 -5.87 -12.40
CA ALA A 103 10.82 -6.05 -12.15
C ALA A 103 11.35 -5.14 -11.02
N ARG A 104 10.74 -3.97 -10.82
CA ARG A 104 11.12 -2.99 -9.78
C ARG A 104 10.27 -3.06 -8.52
N LEU A 105 9.21 -3.85 -8.53
CA LEU A 105 8.20 -3.85 -7.47
C LEU A 105 8.76 -4.21 -6.10
N ASP A 106 9.66 -5.19 -6.04
CA ASP A 106 10.27 -5.62 -4.79
C ASP A 106 11.20 -4.54 -4.22
N ASP A 107 12.03 -3.93 -5.05
CA ASP A 107 12.91 -2.82 -4.65
C ASP A 107 12.09 -1.60 -4.19
N MET A 108 11.02 -1.25 -4.90
CA MET A 108 10.12 -0.17 -4.51
C MET A 108 9.45 -0.46 -3.16
N THR A 109 9.05 -1.70 -2.94
CA THR A 109 8.40 -2.15 -1.71
C THR A 109 9.34 -2.03 -0.52
N GLU A 110 10.56 -2.56 -0.63
CA GLU A 110 11.58 -2.50 0.41
C GLU A 110 11.94 -1.05 0.75
N GLN A 111 12.23 -0.24 -0.25
CA GLN A 111 12.56 1.17 -0.05
C GLN A 111 11.39 2.00 0.49
N ALA A 112 10.13 1.65 0.16
CA ALA A 112 8.97 2.29 0.75
C ALA A 112 8.78 1.88 2.21
N PHE A 113 9.07 0.62 2.55
CA PHE A 113 9.02 0.14 3.92
C PHE A 113 10.05 0.85 4.81
N ASP A 114 11.25 1.06 4.31
CA ASP A 114 12.36 1.71 5.02
C ASP A 114 12.27 3.26 4.99
N ASP A 115 11.35 3.82 4.24
CA ASP A 115 11.18 5.27 4.14
C ASP A 115 10.74 5.87 5.48
N GLN A 116 11.32 7.01 5.85
CA GLN A 116 11.03 7.70 7.11
C GLN A 116 9.55 8.03 7.31
N CYS A 117 8.79 8.23 6.23
CA CYS A 117 7.37 8.54 6.30
C CYS A 117 6.52 7.32 6.70
N THR A 118 7.02 6.11 6.51
CA THR A 118 6.27 4.88 6.84
C THR A 118 6.05 4.73 8.33
N GLY A 119 7.03 5.10 9.15
CA GLY A 119 6.91 5.07 10.61
C GLY A 119 5.87 6.05 11.17
N ALA A 120 5.52 7.10 10.42
CA ALA A 120 4.53 8.09 10.80
C ALA A 120 3.09 7.72 10.40
N ASN A 121 2.89 6.62 9.63
CA ASN A 121 1.55 6.18 9.25
C ASN A 121 0.79 5.64 10.48
N PRO A 122 -0.52 5.89 10.62
CA PRO A 122 -1.30 5.40 11.76
C PRO A 122 -1.32 3.87 11.90
N ARG A 123 -1.21 3.16 10.79
CA ARG A 123 -1.04 1.71 10.75
C ARG A 123 0.31 1.37 10.13
N TYR A 124 1.12 0.57 10.84
CA TYR A 124 2.43 0.14 10.32
C TYR A 124 2.24 -1.01 9.31
N PRO A 125 2.66 -0.83 8.04
CA PRO A 125 2.44 -1.84 7.03
C PRO A 125 3.45 -2.99 7.10
N LEU A 126 3.02 -4.17 6.66
CA LEU A 126 3.93 -5.24 6.25
C LEU A 126 4.42 -4.97 4.82
N MET A 127 5.58 -5.51 4.45
CA MET A 127 6.10 -5.42 3.08
C MET A 127 5.13 -6.01 2.06
N SER A 128 4.50 -7.14 2.38
CA SER A 128 3.46 -7.76 1.53
C SER A 128 2.24 -6.85 1.32
N GLU A 129 1.85 -6.07 2.31
CA GLU A 129 0.75 -5.11 2.20
C GLU A 129 1.12 -3.92 1.30
N ILE A 130 2.36 -3.40 1.42
CA ILE A 130 2.87 -2.35 0.52
C ILE A 130 2.89 -2.86 -0.93
N LYS A 131 3.42 -4.06 -1.15
CA LYS A 131 3.45 -4.69 -2.47
C LYS A 131 2.05 -4.82 -3.06
N GLN A 132 1.08 -5.28 -2.26
CA GLN A 132 -0.30 -5.43 -2.68
C GLN A 132 -0.94 -4.08 -3.05
N MET A 133 -0.70 -3.03 -2.26
CA MET A 133 -1.20 -1.69 -2.59
C MET A 133 -0.63 -1.17 -3.92
N TYR A 134 0.63 -1.42 -4.22
CA TYR A 134 1.22 -1.08 -5.53
C TYR A 134 0.55 -1.83 -6.67
N LEU A 135 0.32 -3.14 -6.51
CA LEU A 135 -0.36 -3.97 -7.53
C LEU A 135 -1.80 -3.48 -7.76
N ASN A 136 -2.54 -3.20 -6.69
CA ASN A 136 -3.90 -2.67 -6.80
C ASN A 136 -3.92 -1.33 -7.56
N ALA A 137 -3.01 -0.42 -7.23
CA ALA A 137 -2.91 0.88 -7.91
C ALA A 137 -2.45 0.76 -9.37
N TYR A 138 -1.66 -0.27 -9.69
CA TYR A 138 -1.23 -0.52 -11.07
C TYR A 138 -2.35 -1.05 -11.94
N TYR A 139 -3.11 -2.04 -11.46
CA TYR A 139 -4.15 -2.72 -12.24
C TYR A 139 -5.55 -2.09 -12.09
N GLY A 140 -5.79 -1.26 -11.09
CA GLY A 140 -7.09 -0.62 -10.86
C GLY A 140 -8.12 -1.52 -10.19
N GLY A 141 -7.70 -2.36 -9.25
CA GLY A 141 -8.58 -3.24 -8.49
C GLY A 141 -7.80 -4.06 -7.49
N ARG A 142 -8.51 -4.82 -6.66
CA ARG A 142 -7.87 -5.73 -5.70
C ARG A 142 -7.34 -6.95 -6.45
N HIS A 143 -6.09 -6.92 -6.81
CA HIS A 143 -5.36 -8.08 -7.30
C HIS A 143 -4.81 -8.86 -6.11
N PHE A 144 -5.46 -9.96 -5.77
CA PHE A 144 -4.86 -10.96 -4.89
C PHE A 144 -4.05 -11.92 -5.77
N GLU A 145 -2.76 -11.70 -5.89
CA GLU A 145 -1.86 -12.82 -6.07
C GLU A 145 -1.62 -13.41 -4.68
N GLU A 146 -2.28 -14.52 -4.36
CA GLU A 146 -1.78 -15.36 -3.28
C GLU A 146 -0.34 -15.73 -3.67
N PRO A 147 0.67 -15.36 -2.85
CA PRO A 147 1.99 -15.90 -3.09
C PRO A 147 1.85 -17.42 -3.11
N PRO A 148 2.48 -18.12 -4.06
CA PRO A 148 2.44 -19.57 -4.08
C PRO A 148 2.81 -20.06 -2.68
N MET A 149 1.93 -20.85 -2.08
CA MET A 149 2.19 -21.45 -0.80
C MET A 149 3.54 -22.15 -0.91
N PRO A 150 4.50 -21.84 -0.03
CA PRO A 150 5.78 -22.51 -0.06
C PRO A 150 5.52 -24.02 0.01
N THR A 151 5.99 -24.74 -0.97
CA THR A 151 5.90 -26.19 -1.03
C THR A 151 6.93 -26.81 -0.09
N ALA A 152 6.74 -28.06 0.30
CA ALA A 152 7.74 -28.76 1.12
C ALA A 152 9.14 -28.77 0.47
N ALA A 153 9.24 -28.59 -0.85
CA ALA A 153 10.50 -28.46 -1.59
C ALA A 153 11.22 -27.12 -1.36
N ASP A 154 10.48 -26.08 -0.95
CA ASP A 154 11.07 -24.78 -0.64
C ASP A 154 11.69 -24.75 0.76
N PHE A 155 11.39 -25.76 1.57
CA PHE A 155 11.98 -26.02 2.89
C PHE A 155 13.03 -27.12 2.78
N GLU A 156 14.16 -26.88 2.12
CA GLU A 156 15.31 -27.77 2.32
C GLU A 156 15.71 -27.71 3.81
N PRO A 157 15.72 -28.84 4.52
CA PRO A 157 16.22 -28.85 5.87
C PRO A 157 17.66 -28.34 5.87
N ALA A 158 17.94 -27.36 6.70
CA ALA A 158 19.30 -26.87 6.88
C ALA A 158 20.20 -28.05 7.18
N ALA A 159 21.23 -28.26 6.38
CA ALA A 159 22.17 -29.37 6.55
C ALA A 159 22.94 -29.29 7.90
N ASP A 160 22.90 -28.14 8.54
CA ASP A 160 23.43 -27.88 9.88
C ASP A 160 22.50 -26.88 10.59
N PRO A 161 21.85 -27.26 11.71
CA PRO A 161 21.00 -26.38 12.48
C PRO A 161 21.74 -25.18 13.09
N HIS A 162 23.06 -25.13 13.03
CA HIS A 162 23.87 -24.03 13.52
C HIS A 162 24.45 -23.12 12.43
N ASP A 163 24.22 -23.41 11.14
CA ASP A 163 24.69 -22.58 10.03
C ASP A 163 23.70 -21.47 9.65
N PHE A 164 23.55 -20.52 10.56
CA PHE A 164 22.72 -19.32 10.33
C PHE A 164 23.19 -18.44 9.15
N LYS A 165 24.39 -18.61 8.63
CA LYS A 165 24.93 -17.78 7.56
C LYS A 165 24.49 -18.22 6.17
N ARG A 166 24.01 -19.45 6.01
CA ARG A 166 23.63 -20.01 4.70
C ARG A 166 22.20 -19.71 4.28
N THR A 167 21.31 -19.56 5.25
CA THR A 167 19.87 -19.34 5.01
C THR A 167 19.56 -17.94 4.46
N TYR A 168 20.37 -16.92 4.78
CA TYR A 168 20.14 -15.55 4.32
C TYR A 168 20.65 -15.23 2.91
N ARG A 169 21.50 -16.09 2.32
CA ARG A 169 22.11 -15.85 1.00
C ARG A 169 21.30 -16.38 -0.19
N LYS A 170 20.31 -17.26 0.01
CA LYS A 170 19.52 -17.86 -1.08
C LYS A 170 18.18 -17.16 -1.38
N ALA A 171 17.74 -16.24 -0.55
CA ALA A 171 16.52 -15.45 -0.77
C ALA A 171 16.74 -14.22 -1.68
N GLY A 172 17.93 -14.06 -2.25
CA GLY A 172 18.31 -12.91 -3.08
C GLY A 172 18.84 -13.31 -4.45
N LYS A 173 18.05 -14.07 -5.24
CA LYS A 173 18.25 -14.18 -6.69
C LYS A 173 16.92 -14.09 -7.40
#